data_06b6acc34df9aebaa7a40a33c95f3cbd
#
_entry.id   06b6acc34df9aebaa7a40a33c95f3cbd
#
_cell.length_a   1.000
_cell.length_b   1.000
_cell.length_c   1.000
_cell.angle_alpha   90.00
_cell.angle_beta   90.00
_cell.angle_gamma   90.00
#
_symmetry.space_group_name_H-M   'P 1'
#
loop_
_entity.id
_entity.type
_entity.pdbx_description
1 polymer ?
#
loop_
_entity_poly.entity_id
_entity_poly.type
_entity_poly.pdbx_seq_one_letter_code
_entity_poly.pdbx_strand_id
1 'polypeptide(L)'
;MQLTIREPGSAITHFIGCLMALIAASPLLIKAHGNTTYMLAMTIFATSMVLLYAASTIYHSICHVSAKVLRNFQKLDHMMIFVLIAGSYTPVCMIILGGRIGYTLLALVWGIAVAGIIIKGLWITCPKWFSSIIYIAMGWTCLPVFTQLWTDLPHAAFGWLLAGGIIYTIGGVIYALKLPVFNALHKYFGSHEIFHLFVMGGSCLLYTSPRPRDAHESRMPSSA
;
A
#
# COMPACT_ATOMS: atom_id res chain seq x y z
N MET A 1 12.05 18.90 28.18
CA MET A 1 12.47 18.43 26.84
C MET A 1 11.25 18.55 25.92
N GLN A 2 11.19 19.59 25.07
CA GLN A 2 10.08 19.70 24.11
C GLN A 2 10.30 18.62 23.04
N LEU A 3 9.37 17.68 22.94
CA LEU A 3 9.31 16.72 21.85
C LEU A 3 8.93 17.48 20.57
N THR A 4 9.93 17.86 19.78
CA THR A 4 9.71 18.47 18.47
C THR A 4 9.59 17.36 17.43
N ILE A 5 8.44 17.27 16.76
CA ILE A 5 8.23 16.38 15.61
C ILE A 5 8.54 17.20 14.35
N ARG A 6 9.33 16.65 13.42
CA ARG A 6 9.77 17.39 12.22
C ARG A 6 8.62 17.76 11.31
N GLU A 7 7.74 16.82 11.00
CA GLU A 7 6.58 16.97 10.11
C GLU A 7 5.35 16.34 10.76
N PRO A 8 4.67 17.07 11.70
CA PRO A 8 3.64 16.47 12.55
C PRO A 8 2.45 15.89 11.79
N GLY A 9 1.99 16.55 10.73
CA GLY A 9 0.88 16.07 9.90
C GLY A 9 1.15 14.70 9.29
N SER A 10 2.32 14.59 8.63
CA SER A 10 2.76 13.33 8.00
C SER A 10 3.02 12.23 9.03
N ALA A 11 3.66 12.57 10.17
CA ALA A 11 3.95 11.62 11.22
C ALA A 11 2.68 11.04 11.86
N ILE A 12 1.71 11.90 12.21
CA ILE A 12 0.47 11.47 12.87
C ILE A 12 -0.41 10.64 11.93
N THR A 13 -0.57 11.05 10.67
CA THR A 13 -1.39 10.30 9.71
C THR A 13 -0.88 8.86 9.56
N HIS A 14 0.42 8.67 9.31
CA HIS A 14 0.96 7.33 9.14
C HIS A 14 1.13 6.57 10.48
N PHE A 15 1.28 7.24 11.61
CA PHE A 15 1.19 6.57 12.92
C PHE A 15 -0.20 5.94 13.14
N ILE A 16 -1.27 6.69 12.85
CA ILE A 16 -2.63 6.17 12.88
C ILE A 16 -2.78 4.99 11.90
N GLY A 17 -2.25 5.12 10.67
CA GLY A 17 -2.23 4.05 9.68
C GLY A 17 -1.52 2.79 10.18
N CYS A 18 -0.39 2.94 10.89
CA CYS A 18 0.36 1.84 11.48
C CYS A 18 -0.46 1.11 12.56
N LEU A 19 -1.10 1.85 13.47
CA LEU A 19 -1.98 1.27 14.48
C LEU A 19 -3.17 0.53 13.85
N MET A 20 -3.81 1.14 12.85
CA MET A 20 -4.90 0.49 12.12
C MET A 20 -4.44 -0.79 11.42
N ALA A 21 -3.26 -0.79 10.79
CA ALA A 21 -2.70 -1.96 10.12
C ALA A 21 -2.40 -3.10 11.12
N LEU A 22 -1.87 -2.78 12.30
CA LEU A 22 -1.61 -3.76 13.37
C LEU A 22 -2.91 -4.38 13.89
N ILE A 23 -3.92 -3.56 14.16
CA ILE A 23 -5.24 -4.03 14.63
C ILE A 23 -5.90 -4.90 13.55
N ALA A 24 -5.86 -4.44 12.29
CA ALA A 24 -6.45 -5.13 11.16
C ALA A 24 -5.73 -6.45 10.80
N ALA A 25 -4.43 -6.59 11.13
CA ALA A 25 -3.69 -7.83 10.89
C ALA A 25 -4.30 -9.03 11.62
N SER A 26 -4.77 -8.87 12.86
CA SER A 26 -5.35 -9.96 13.67
C SER A 26 -6.54 -10.67 12.98
N PRO A 27 -7.66 -10.00 12.67
CA PRO A 27 -8.80 -10.67 12.01
C PRO A 27 -8.44 -11.20 10.63
N LEU A 28 -7.48 -10.56 9.93
CA LEU A 28 -6.98 -11.00 8.65
C LEU A 28 -6.30 -12.36 8.73
N LEU A 29 -5.42 -12.54 9.71
CA LEU A 29 -4.65 -13.76 9.91
C LEU A 29 -5.52 -14.87 10.54
N ILE A 30 -6.46 -14.53 11.43
CA ILE A 30 -7.42 -15.49 11.97
C ILE A 30 -8.25 -16.10 10.83
N LYS A 31 -8.78 -15.28 9.92
CA LYS A 31 -9.52 -15.77 8.75
C LYS A 31 -8.66 -16.58 7.77
N ALA A 32 -7.37 -16.33 7.71
CA ALA A 32 -6.43 -17.08 6.86
C ALA A 32 -6.00 -18.42 7.48
N HIS A 33 -6.27 -18.64 8.77
CA HIS A 33 -5.86 -19.84 9.49
C HIS A 33 -6.39 -21.13 8.83
N GLY A 34 -5.57 -22.16 8.83
CA GLY A 34 -5.90 -23.45 8.22
C GLY A 34 -5.58 -23.57 6.72
N ASN A 35 -5.11 -22.51 6.07
CA ASN A 35 -4.63 -22.56 4.69
C ASN A 35 -3.30 -21.84 4.56
N THR A 36 -2.23 -22.56 4.23
CA THR A 36 -0.86 -22.01 4.16
C THR A 36 -0.72 -20.90 3.13
N THR A 37 -1.34 -21.04 1.95
CA THR A 37 -1.29 -20.02 0.90
C THR A 37 -1.97 -18.73 1.34
N TYR A 38 -3.16 -18.84 1.95
CA TYR A 38 -3.87 -17.67 2.50
C TYR A 38 -3.06 -17.01 3.61
N MET A 39 -2.53 -17.81 4.55
CA MET A 39 -1.72 -17.32 5.66
C MET A 39 -0.50 -16.55 5.15
N LEU A 40 0.25 -17.13 4.21
CA LEU A 40 1.43 -16.48 3.63
C LEU A 40 1.08 -15.17 2.92
N ALA A 41 0.07 -15.20 2.05
CA ALA A 41 -0.34 -14.03 1.29
C ALA A 41 -0.81 -12.88 2.19
N MET A 42 -1.62 -13.20 3.22
CA MET A 42 -2.13 -12.19 4.14
C MET A 42 -1.06 -11.67 5.09
N THR A 43 -0.11 -12.52 5.50
CA THR A 43 1.04 -12.09 6.31
C THR A 43 1.91 -11.10 5.53
N ILE A 44 2.22 -11.38 4.25
CA ILE A 44 2.99 -10.46 3.40
C ILE A 44 2.26 -9.13 3.25
N PHE A 45 0.96 -9.14 2.99
CA PHE A 45 0.17 -7.91 2.86
C PHE A 45 0.13 -7.11 4.15
N ALA A 46 -0.23 -7.73 5.28
CA ALA A 46 -0.28 -7.05 6.58
C ALA A 46 1.09 -6.47 6.98
N THR A 47 2.15 -7.27 6.81
CA THR A 47 3.52 -6.83 7.12
C THR A 47 3.94 -5.65 6.23
N SER A 48 3.59 -5.66 4.94
CA SER A 48 3.93 -4.55 4.03
C SER A 48 3.25 -3.23 4.43
N MET A 49 2.00 -3.27 4.90
CA MET A 49 1.32 -2.09 5.45
C MET A 49 2.01 -1.57 6.71
N VAL A 50 2.29 -2.45 7.67
CA VAL A 50 2.96 -2.06 8.92
C VAL A 50 4.34 -1.47 8.64
N LEU A 51 5.13 -2.08 7.76
CA LEU A 51 6.46 -1.60 7.40
C LEU A 51 6.43 -0.22 6.75
N LEU A 52 5.51 0.03 5.80
CA LEU A 52 5.37 1.34 5.19
C LEU A 52 5.01 2.39 6.23
N TYR A 53 3.93 2.17 6.99
CA TYR A 53 3.45 3.18 7.93
C TYR A 53 4.42 3.43 9.06
N ALA A 54 5.11 2.40 9.57
CA ALA A 54 6.14 2.55 10.59
C ALA A 54 7.37 3.32 10.05
N ALA A 55 7.88 2.95 8.89
CA ALA A 55 9.03 3.62 8.26
C ALA A 55 8.73 5.10 8.01
N SER A 56 7.56 5.41 7.50
CA SER A 56 7.11 6.77 7.24
C SER A 56 6.91 7.56 8.53
N THR A 57 6.25 6.99 9.53
CA THR A 57 6.11 7.62 10.85
C THR A 57 7.48 7.98 11.45
N ILE A 58 8.43 7.06 11.43
CA ILE A 58 9.78 7.28 11.94
C ILE A 58 10.46 8.41 11.16
N TYR A 59 10.46 8.36 9.82
CA TYR A 59 11.09 9.37 8.98
C TYR A 59 10.55 10.77 9.24
N HIS A 60 9.23 10.93 9.37
CA HIS A 60 8.58 12.22 9.60
C HIS A 60 8.65 12.72 11.05
N SER A 61 8.90 11.81 12.01
CA SER A 61 9.03 12.15 13.43
C SER A 61 10.43 12.56 13.83
N ILE A 62 11.47 11.99 13.19
CA ILE A 62 12.86 12.16 13.62
C ILE A 62 13.32 13.60 13.46
N CYS A 63 13.83 14.16 14.59
CA CYS A 63 14.50 15.46 14.69
C CYS A 63 15.92 15.29 15.24
N HIS A 64 16.76 16.31 15.04
CA HIS A 64 18.08 16.42 15.65
C HIS A 64 19.06 15.27 15.33
N VAL A 65 18.93 14.69 14.12
CA VAL A 65 19.84 13.66 13.60
C VAL A 65 20.71 14.20 12.47
N SER A 66 21.83 13.53 12.17
CA SER A 66 22.69 13.93 11.06
C SER A 66 21.95 13.82 9.71
N ALA A 67 22.34 14.64 8.72
CA ALA A 67 21.76 14.60 7.37
C ALA A 67 21.88 13.22 6.72
N LYS A 68 22.94 12.45 7.03
CA LYS A 68 23.12 11.07 6.54
C LYS A 68 22.06 10.13 7.10
N VAL A 69 21.79 10.21 8.40
CA VAL A 69 20.76 9.40 9.06
C VAL A 69 19.38 9.73 8.52
N LEU A 70 19.06 11.03 8.44
CA LEU A 70 17.78 11.47 7.89
C LEU A 70 17.56 10.98 6.46
N ARG A 71 18.58 11.03 5.61
CA ARG A 71 18.55 10.54 4.23
C ARG A 71 18.31 9.02 4.16
N ASN A 72 18.86 8.26 5.08
CA ASN A 72 18.65 6.81 5.13
C ASN A 72 17.18 6.48 5.49
N PHE A 73 16.58 7.19 6.46
CA PHE A 73 15.17 7.02 6.77
C PHE A 73 14.25 7.46 5.62
N GLN A 74 14.61 8.54 4.90
CA GLN A 74 13.92 8.95 3.69
C GLN A 74 13.96 7.87 2.60
N LYS A 75 15.12 7.22 2.42
CA LYS A 75 15.23 6.10 1.48
C LYS A 75 14.30 4.96 1.89
N LEU A 76 14.34 4.57 3.16
CA LEU A 76 13.50 3.49 3.70
C LEU A 76 12.01 3.78 3.49
N ASP A 77 11.54 4.98 3.86
CA ASP A 77 10.16 5.41 3.66
C ASP A 77 9.73 5.25 2.18
N HIS A 78 10.51 5.76 1.24
CA HIS A 78 10.19 5.65 -0.19
C HIS A 78 10.30 4.22 -0.75
N MET A 79 11.21 3.41 -0.22
CA MET A 79 11.35 1.99 -0.61
C MET A 79 10.13 1.17 -0.17
N MET A 80 9.58 1.47 1.01
CA MET A 80 8.42 0.74 1.54
C MET A 80 7.14 0.95 0.71
N ILE A 81 7.06 2.01 -0.10
CA ILE A 81 5.95 2.18 -1.05
C ILE A 81 5.93 1.03 -2.07
N PHE A 82 7.09 0.66 -2.62
CA PHE A 82 7.20 -0.50 -3.53
C PHE A 82 6.80 -1.79 -2.84
N VAL A 83 7.23 -1.97 -1.59
CA VAL A 83 6.88 -3.15 -0.78
C VAL A 83 5.38 -3.21 -0.52
N LEU A 84 4.72 -2.08 -0.22
CA LEU A 84 3.27 -2.06 -0.04
C LEU A 84 2.52 -2.40 -1.32
N ILE A 85 2.92 -1.83 -2.46
CA ILE A 85 2.28 -2.14 -3.75
C ILE A 85 2.43 -3.64 -4.06
N ALA A 86 3.64 -4.20 -3.98
CA ALA A 86 3.86 -5.62 -4.21
C ALA A 86 3.14 -6.51 -3.19
N GLY A 87 3.13 -6.11 -1.92
CA GLY A 87 2.41 -6.79 -0.86
C GLY A 87 0.91 -6.83 -1.08
N SER A 88 0.31 -5.75 -1.61
CA SER A 88 -1.12 -5.71 -1.94
C SER A 88 -1.50 -6.60 -3.13
N TYR A 89 -0.59 -6.82 -4.09
CA TYR A 89 -0.77 -7.77 -5.17
C TYR A 89 -0.70 -9.22 -4.72
N THR A 90 0.04 -9.51 -3.65
CA THR A 90 0.32 -10.88 -3.23
C THR A 90 -0.95 -11.71 -2.98
N PRO A 91 -1.97 -11.23 -2.23
CA PRO A 91 -3.23 -11.97 -2.07
C PRO A 91 -3.98 -12.17 -3.39
N VAL A 92 -4.04 -11.15 -4.23
CA VAL A 92 -4.72 -11.23 -5.53
C VAL A 92 -4.07 -12.29 -6.42
N CYS A 93 -2.74 -12.28 -6.49
CA CYS A 93 -1.99 -13.21 -7.32
C CYS A 93 -2.02 -14.65 -6.80
N MET A 94 -1.88 -14.85 -5.48
CA MET A 94 -1.76 -16.20 -4.90
C MET A 94 -3.12 -16.85 -4.64
N ILE A 95 -4.15 -16.07 -4.30
CA ILE A 95 -5.44 -16.60 -3.84
C ILE A 95 -6.48 -16.56 -4.95
N ILE A 96 -6.54 -15.47 -5.73
CA ILE A 96 -7.61 -15.24 -6.71
C ILE A 96 -7.19 -15.79 -8.07
N LEU A 97 -6.11 -15.26 -8.63
CA LEU A 97 -5.63 -15.69 -9.94
C LEU A 97 -5.02 -17.09 -9.89
N GLY A 98 -4.19 -17.38 -8.89
CA GLY A 98 -3.49 -18.66 -8.74
C GLY A 98 -2.71 -19.08 -9.99
N GLY A 99 -2.28 -20.36 -10.02
CA GLY A 99 -1.67 -20.97 -11.17
C GLY A 99 -0.55 -20.16 -11.85
N ARG A 100 -0.32 -20.42 -13.12
CA ARG A 100 0.77 -19.79 -13.87
C ARG A 100 0.61 -18.29 -14.02
N ILE A 101 -0.61 -17.80 -14.26
CA ILE A 101 -0.90 -16.37 -14.48
C ILE A 101 -0.65 -15.59 -13.19
N GLY A 102 -1.20 -16.05 -12.06
CA GLY A 102 -1.03 -15.37 -10.77
C GLY A 102 0.45 -15.31 -10.35
N TYR A 103 1.18 -16.41 -10.45
CA TYR A 103 2.60 -16.41 -10.06
C TYR A 103 3.49 -15.63 -11.04
N THR A 104 3.16 -15.57 -12.34
CA THR A 104 3.88 -14.71 -13.30
C THR A 104 3.69 -13.24 -12.96
N LEU A 105 2.45 -12.83 -12.70
CA LEU A 105 2.15 -11.44 -12.29
C LEU A 105 2.83 -11.11 -10.96
N LEU A 106 2.81 -12.02 -9.99
CA LEU A 106 3.48 -11.86 -8.71
C LEU A 106 4.98 -11.63 -8.87
N ALA A 107 5.65 -12.48 -9.67
CA ALA A 107 7.07 -12.35 -9.97
C ALA A 107 7.39 -11.01 -10.68
N LEU A 108 6.55 -10.60 -11.63
CA LEU A 108 6.71 -9.31 -12.31
C LEU A 108 6.61 -8.14 -11.34
N VAL A 109 5.58 -8.10 -10.50
CA VAL A 109 5.34 -6.99 -9.56
C VAL A 109 6.44 -6.93 -8.50
N TRP A 110 6.84 -8.05 -7.92
CA TRP A 110 7.97 -8.08 -6.98
C TRP A 110 9.31 -7.75 -7.66
N GLY A 111 9.50 -8.16 -8.93
CA GLY A 111 10.67 -7.77 -9.72
C GLY A 111 10.74 -6.25 -9.92
N ILE A 112 9.63 -5.61 -10.27
CA ILE A 112 9.53 -4.14 -10.36
C ILE A 112 9.79 -3.49 -9.00
N ALA A 113 9.26 -4.07 -7.91
CA ALA A 113 9.49 -3.55 -6.55
C ALA A 113 10.98 -3.57 -6.19
N VAL A 114 11.67 -4.67 -6.43
CA VAL A 114 13.11 -4.80 -6.18
C VAL A 114 13.91 -3.77 -7.00
N ALA A 115 13.60 -3.63 -8.30
CA ALA A 115 14.23 -2.62 -9.15
C ALA A 115 13.99 -1.20 -8.62
N GLY A 116 12.76 -0.88 -8.21
CA GLY A 116 12.40 0.41 -7.63
C GLY A 116 13.11 0.70 -6.31
N ILE A 117 13.25 -0.32 -5.45
CA ILE A 117 14.01 -0.24 -4.20
C ILE A 117 15.48 0.08 -4.49
N ILE A 118 16.10 -0.60 -5.47
CA ILE A 118 17.48 -0.34 -5.89
C ILE A 118 17.61 1.10 -6.41
N ILE A 119 16.70 1.54 -7.30
CA ILE A 119 16.70 2.90 -7.81
C ILE A 119 16.62 3.92 -6.68
N LYS A 120 15.73 3.74 -5.70
CA LYS A 120 15.61 4.64 -4.55
C LYS A 120 16.81 4.58 -3.62
N GLY A 121 17.41 3.42 -3.46
CA GLY A 121 18.65 3.26 -2.70
C GLY A 121 19.82 4.05 -3.28
N LEU A 122 19.95 4.04 -4.60
CA LEU A 122 21.03 4.72 -5.34
C LEU A 122 20.70 6.19 -5.63
N TRP A 123 19.45 6.51 -5.97
CA TRP A 123 19.03 7.84 -6.43
C TRP A 123 17.80 8.37 -5.69
N ILE A 124 17.94 8.66 -4.41
CA ILE A 124 16.84 9.17 -3.56
C ILE A 124 16.34 10.55 -4.00
N THR A 125 17.21 11.36 -4.62
CA THR A 125 16.91 12.72 -5.08
C THR A 125 16.20 12.77 -6.44
N CYS A 126 15.82 11.62 -7.02
CA CYS A 126 15.10 11.59 -8.28
C CYS A 126 13.80 12.42 -8.20
N PRO A 127 13.37 13.05 -9.32
CA PRO A 127 12.16 13.87 -9.34
C PRO A 127 10.94 13.12 -8.81
N LYS A 128 10.06 13.82 -8.09
CA LYS A 128 8.85 13.20 -7.51
C LYS A 128 7.92 12.62 -8.60
N TRP A 129 7.79 13.32 -9.74
CA TRP A 129 6.98 12.83 -10.85
C TRP A 129 7.48 11.49 -11.40
N PHE A 130 8.81 11.30 -11.48
CA PHE A 130 9.41 10.03 -11.93
C PHE A 130 9.05 8.89 -11.01
N SER A 131 9.16 9.09 -9.70
CA SER A 131 8.76 8.09 -8.70
C SER A 131 7.27 7.77 -8.77
N SER A 132 6.43 8.80 -8.90
CA SER A 132 4.98 8.63 -8.99
C SER A 132 4.57 7.85 -10.23
N ILE A 133 5.22 8.10 -11.38
CA ILE A 133 4.97 7.32 -12.60
C ILE A 133 5.25 5.83 -12.36
N ILE A 134 6.39 5.50 -11.73
CA ILE A 134 6.74 4.10 -11.45
C ILE A 134 5.72 3.46 -10.50
N TYR A 135 5.33 4.16 -9.42
CA TYR A 135 4.32 3.66 -8.47
C TYR A 135 2.97 3.42 -9.14
N ILE A 136 2.50 4.37 -9.95
CA ILE A 136 1.23 4.25 -10.68
C ILE A 136 1.31 3.13 -11.72
N ALA A 137 2.36 3.08 -12.53
CA ALA A 137 2.55 2.02 -13.52
C ALA A 137 2.58 0.63 -12.87
N MET A 138 3.29 0.50 -11.73
CA MET A 138 3.31 -0.73 -10.95
C MET A 138 1.93 -1.08 -10.40
N GLY A 139 1.16 -0.09 -9.92
CA GLY A 139 -0.22 -0.28 -9.45
C GLY A 139 -1.17 -0.77 -10.54
N TRP A 140 -0.95 -0.41 -11.81
CA TRP A 140 -1.77 -0.82 -12.95
C TRP A 140 -1.21 -2.02 -13.73
N THR A 141 -0.23 -2.73 -13.19
CA THR A 141 0.33 -3.96 -13.81
C THR A 141 -0.72 -5.09 -13.92
N CYS A 142 -1.86 -4.98 -13.23
CA CYS A 142 -2.99 -5.92 -13.32
C CYS A 142 -3.84 -5.76 -14.61
N LEU A 143 -3.65 -4.71 -15.40
CA LEU A 143 -4.47 -4.47 -16.60
C LEU A 143 -4.55 -5.68 -17.56
N PRO A 144 -3.47 -6.41 -17.85
CA PRO A 144 -3.52 -7.59 -18.73
C PRO A 144 -4.42 -8.73 -18.21
N VAL A 145 -4.65 -8.79 -16.91
CA VAL A 145 -5.48 -9.83 -16.25
C VAL A 145 -6.82 -9.27 -15.75
N PHE A 146 -7.20 -8.09 -16.17
CA PHE A 146 -8.38 -7.37 -15.66
C PHE A 146 -9.69 -8.12 -15.95
N THR A 147 -9.80 -8.72 -17.15
CA THR A 147 -10.95 -9.54 -17.51
C THR A 147 -11.07 -10.77 -16.61
N GLN A 148 -9.95 -11.43 -16.31
CA GLN A 148 -9.94 -12.57 -15.42
C GLN A 148 -10.31 -12.17 -13.98
N LEU A 149 -9.81 -11.04 -13.50
CA LEU A 149 -10.19 -10.52 -12.18
C LEU A 149 -11.68 -10.20 -12.10
N TRP A 150 -12.27 -9.70 -13.18
CA TRP A 150 -13.70 -9.44 -13.27
C TRP A 150 -14.54 -10.72 -13.19
N THR A 151 -14.08 -11.81 -13.79
CA THR A 151 -14.78 -13.11 -13.78
C THR A 151 -14.59 -13.89 -12.48
N ASP A 152 -13.38 -13.82 -11.89
CA ASP A 152 -12.99 -14.64 -10.74
C ASP A 152 -13.39 -14.01 -9.40
N LEU A 153 -13.57 -12.67 -9.36
CA LEU A 153 -13.99 -11.95 -8.16
C LEU A 153 -15.50 -11.71 -8.12
N PRO A 154 -16.13 -11.72 -6.93
CA PRO A 154 -17.42 -11.10 -6.75
C PRO A 154 -17.36 -9.63 -7.20
N HIS A 155 -18.39 -9.15 -7.91
CA HIS A 155 -18.39 -7.78 -8.45
C HIS A 155 -18.14 -6.70 -7.40
N ALA A 156 -18.62 -6.90 -6.17
CA ALA A 156 -18.34 -5.99 -5.06
C ALA A 156 -16.83 -5.98 -4.70
N ALA A 157 -16.17 -7.15 -4.66
CA ALA A 157 -14.75 -7.26 -4.38
C ALA A 157 -13.90 -6.60 -5.48
N PHE A 158 -14.26 -6.83 -6.74
CA PHE A 158 -13.64 -6.16 -7.88
C PHE A 158 -13.82 -4.64 -7.80
N GLY A 159 -15.03 -4.17 -7.45
CA GLY A 159 -15.32 -2.75 -7.24
C GLY A 159 -14.43 -2.11 -6.16
N TRP A 160 -14.22 -2.78 -5.04
CA TRP A 160 -13.32 -2.31 -3.97
C TRP A 160 -11.86 -2.29 -4.42
N LEU A 161 -11.40 -3.31 -5.17
CA LEU A 161 -10.06 -3.37 -5.73
C LEU A 161 -9.82 -2.19 -6.69
N LEU A 162 -10.76 -1.95 -7.60
CA LEU A 162 -10.70 -0.86 -8.57
C LEU A 162 -10.73 0.51 -7.88
N ALA A 163 -11.63 0.71 -6.92
CA ALA A 163 -11.71 1.95 -6.14
C ALA A 163 -10.40 2.23 -5.40
N GLY A 164 -9.80 1.20 -4.79
CA GLY A 164 -8.48 1.31 -4.16
C GLY A 164 -7.40 1.76 -5.13
N GLY A 165 -7.33 1.15 -6.32
CA GLY A 165 -6.39 1.54 -7.38
C GLY A 165 -6.57 2.97 -7.87
N ILE A 166 -7.83 3.43 -8.02
CA ILE A 166 -8.16 4.81 -8.40
C ILE A 166 -7.71 5.79 -7.30
N ILE A 167 -7.99 5.48 -6.03
CA ILE A 167 -7.60 6.33 -4.89
C ILE A 167 -6.08 6.45 -4.81
N TYR A 168 -5.33 5.35 -4.93
CA TYR A 168 -3.87 5.40 -5.01
C TYR A 168 -3.37 6.25 -6.17
N THR A 169 -4.01 6.13 -7.35
CA THR A 169 -3.64 6.92 -8.54
C THR A 169 -3.84 8.41 -8.30
N ILE A 170 -5.01 8.81 -7.77
CA ILE A 170 -5.30 10.21 -7.46
C ILE A 170 -4.26 10.75 -6.45
N GLY A 171 -3.98 10.00 -5.38
CA GLY A 171 -2.96 10.37 -4.42
C GLY A 171 -1.57 10.54 -5.05
N GLY A 172 -1.16 9.61 -5.91
CA GLY A 172 0.11 9.67 -6.63
C GLY A 172 0.22 10.87 -7.57
N VAL A 173 -0.88 11.24 -8.24
CA VAL A 173 -0.95 12.44 -9.11
C VAL A 173 -0.84 13.73 -8.28
N ILE A 174 -1.58 13.83 -7.18
CA ILE A 174 -1.50 14.99 -6.26
C ILE A 174 -0.07 15.16 -5.72
N TYR A 175 0.58 14.06 -5.34
CA TYR A 175 1.97 14.07 -4.88
C TYR A 175 2.95 14.51 -5.97
N ALA A 176 2.76 14.04 -7.22
CA ALA A 176 3.61 14.39 -8.36
C ALA A 176 3.52 15.87 -8.73
N LEU A 177 2.29 16.40 -8.80
CA LEU A 177 2.00 17.75 -9.28
C LEU A 177 2.30 18.85 -8.25
N LYS A 178 2.37 18.52 -6.96
CA LYS A 178 2.61 19.49 -5.86
C LYS A 178 1.72 20.74 -5.98
N LEU A 179 0.44 20.57 -6.24
CA LEU A 179 -0.48 21.66 -6.53
C LEU A 179 -0.41 22.74 -5.41
N PRO A 180 -0.15 24.01 -5.78
CA PRO A 180 0.00 25.10 -4.80
C PRO A 180 -1.24 25.28 -3.91
N VAL A 181 -2.42 25.01 -4.45
CA VAL A 181 -3.71 25.11 -3.76
C VAL A 181 -3.72 24.30 -2.45
N PHE A 182 -3.18 23.10 -2.44
CA PHE A 182 -3.15 22.27 -1.22
C PHE A 182 -2.09 22.71 -0.22
N ASN A 183 -0.98 23.31 -0.70
CA ASN A 183 0.10 23.77 0.18
C ASN A 183 -0.14 25.16 0.78
N ALA A 184 -1.10 25.91 0.23
CA ALA A 184 -1.50 27.24 0.72
C ALA A 184 -2.53 27.17 1.85
N LEU A 185 -3.26 26.07 2.02
CA LEU A 185 -4.39 25.96 2.95
C LEU A 185 -3.96 25.87 4.41
N HIS A 186 -2.85 25.19 4.71
CA HIS A 186 -2.40 25.01 6.10
C HIS A 186 -0.89 24.74 6.20
N LYS A 187 -0.26 25.29 7.25
CA LYS A 187 1.21 25.17 7.48
C LYS A 187 1.70 23.72 7.64
N TYR A 188 0.88 22.83 8.21
CA TYR A 188 1.24 21.46 8.55
C TYR A 188 0.44 20.41 7.76
N PHE A 189 -0.32 20.83 6.76
CA PHE A 189 -1.17 19.94 5.98
C PHE A 189 -1.22 20.40 4.52
N GLY A 190 -0.52 19.68 3.64
CA GLY A 190 -0.41 20.00 2.22
C GLY A 190 -0.55 18.78 1.34
N SER A 191 -0.05 18.85 0.10
CA SER A 191 -0.13 17.77 -0.90
C SER A 191 0.48 16.46 -0.41
N HIS A 192 1.43 16.50 0.50
CA HIS A 192 2.11 15.32 1.02
C HIS A 192 1.23 14.56 2.03
N GLU A 193 0.64 15.28 2.98
CA GLU A 193 -0.29 14.72 3.96
C GLU A 193 -1.56 14.19 3.28
N ILE A 194 -2.05 14.91 2.26
CA ILE A 194 -3.17 14.43 1.43
C ILE A 194 -2.80 13.10 0.77
N PHE A 195 -1.60 12.99 0.17
CA PHE A 195 -1.11 11.73 -0.38
C PHE A 195 -1.12 10.60 0.66
N HIS A 196 -0.67 10.86 1.91
CA HIS A 196 -0.73 9.89 3.00
C HIS A 196 -2.16 9.38 3.26
N LEU A 197 -3.15 10.28 3.29
CA LEU A 197 -4.55 9.88 3.46
C LEU A 197 -5.06 9.02 2.31
N PHE A 198 -4.67 9.33 1.07
CA PHE A 198 -5.02 8.51 -0.10
C PHE A 198 -4.38 7.13 -0.03
N VAL A 199 -3.13 7.02 0.43
CA VAL A 199 -2.47 5.74 0.64
C VAL A 199 -3.20 4.92 1.72
N MET A 200 -3.57 5.52 2.83
CA MET A 200 -4.35 4.86 3.90
C MET A 200 -5.73 4.44 3.39
N GLY A 201 -6.44 5.32 2.68
CA GLY A 201 -7.74 5.02 2.08
C GLY A 201 -7.68 3.85 1.10
N GLY A 202 -6.70 3.84 0.19
CA GLY A 202 -6.48 2.74 -0.74
C GLY A 202 -6.20 1.42 -0.02
N SER A 203 -5.33 1.42 0.99
CA SER A 203 -5.05 0.23 1.81
C SER A 203 -6.30 -0.28 2.54
N CYS A 204 -7.12 0.63 3.07
CA CYS A 204 -8.37 0.29 3.74
C CYS A 204 -9.35 -0.39 2.79
N LEU A 205 -9.53 0.14 1.57
CA LEU A 205 -10.41 -0.45 0.57
C LEU A 205 -9.93 -1.85 0.11
N LEU A 206 -8.62 -2.02 -0.08
CA LEU A 206 -8.04 -3.31 -0.41
C LEU A 206 -8.21 -4.32 0.72
N TYR A 207 -8.07 -3.86 1.97
CA TYR A 207 -8.29 -4.69 3.15
C TYR A 207 -9.75 -5.15 3.28
N THR A 208 -10.73 -4.28 3.01
CA THR A 208 -12.17 -4.54 3.13
C THR A 208 -12.74 -5.33 1.95
N SER A 209 -11.96 -5.52 0.86
CA SER A 209 -12.40 -6.28 -0.30
C SER A 209 -12.83 -7.70 0.11
N PRO A 210 -14.10 -8.11 -0.19
CA PRO A 210 -14.58 -9.46 0.10
C PRO A 210 -13.71 -10.51 -0.61
N ARG A 211 -13.35 -11.57 0.12
CA ARG A 211 -12.49 -12.63 -0.40
C ARG A 211 -13.33 -13.82 -0.86
N PRO A 212 -12.79 -14.69 -1.74
CA PRO A 212 -13.53 -15.87 -2.24
C PRO A 212 -14.13 -16.74 -1.14
N ARG A 213 -13.49 -16.81 0.04
CA ARG A 213 -13.98 -17.57 1.19
C ARG A 213 -15.25 -16.96 1.80
N ASP A 214 -15.32 -15.64 1.90
CA ASP A 214 -16.51 -14.93 2.39
C ASP A 214 -17.70 -15.11 1.42
N ALA A 215 -17.44 -15.24 0.12
CA ALA A 215 -18.44 -15.52 -0.90
C ALA A 215 -18.96 -16.98 -0.87
N HIS A 216 -18.14 -17.95 -0.44
CA HIS A 216 -18.55 -19.34 -0.24
C HIS A 216 -19.43 -19.50 1.01
N GLU A 217 -19.06 -18.86 2.11
CA GLU A 217 -19.86 -18.90 3.36
C GLU A 217 -21.25 -18.27 3.17
N SER A 218 -21.36 -17.20 2.38
CA SER A 218 -22.65 -16.56 2.08
C SER A 218 -23.56 -17.37 1.13
N ARG A 219 -23.05 -18.43 0.48
CA ARG A 219 -23.80 -19.31 -0.41
C ARG A 219 -24.20 -20.64 0.20
N MET A 220 -23.76 -20.93 1.44
CA MET A 220 -24.26 -22.11 2.14
C MET A 220 -25.68 -21.82 2.63
N PRO A 221 -26.68 -22.65 2.26
CA PRO A 221 -28.01 -22.52 2.85
C PRO A 221 -27.86 -22.73 4.35
N SER A 222 -28.48 -21.85 5.15
CA SER A 222 -28.62 -22.06 6.58
C SER A 222 -29.29 -23.44 6.75
N SER A 223 -28.51 -24.43 7.23
CA SER A 223 -29.08 -25.72 7.61
C SER A 223 -30.06 -25.44 8.73
N ALA A 224 -31.35 -25.50 8.41
CA ALA A 224 -32.44 -25.55 9.36
C ALA A 224 -32.38 -26.85 10.16
#